data_66dbb78cd21d9677a24b2347e5cd0fc1
#
_entry.id   66dbb78cd21d9677a24b2347e5cd0fc1
#
_cell.length_a   1.000
_cell.length_b   1.000
_cell.length_c   1.000
_cell.angle_alpha   90.00
_cell.angle_beta   90.00
_cell.angle_gamma   90.00
#
_symmetry.space_group_name_H-M   'P 1'
#
loop_
_entity.id
_entity.type
_entity.pdbx_description
1 polymer ?
#
loop_
_entity_poly.entity_id
_entity_poly.type
_entity_poly.pdbx_seq_one_letter_code
_entity_poly.pdbx_strand_id
1 'polypeptide(L)'
;MAHRNARLTEFGRLLLVQRITELGWPPAQAAEALGVSRATAYKWLARYRQHGPAGLADRSSRPHRCPHALSTTQVRRVLAARRRRRQGPHRLGYHLAMPRSTVYGVLRRHGMSRLSHTDRASGVVVRYQRERPGELVHIDVKKLGRIPDGGGHRVHGRANGARGRGIGYDYLHSAVDDRSRVAFSQILPDEKATTAARFLIEAAGFFAEHGVRIERVLTDNAKAYTQSVLFTETAARIGIRLKRTRRYRPQTNGKVERFNKTLLAEWAYARLYHSNDERCRAFARWLRFYNHRRPHTSLDGLTPMAVLVNNVHGKHT
;
A
#
# COMPACT_ATOMS: atom_id res chain seq x y z
N MET A 1 17.73 0.46 -18.14
CA MET A 1 18.85 0.75 -17.21
C MET A 1 19.67 -0.53 -17.07
N ALA A 2 20.97 -0.44 -17.25
CA ALA A 2 21.86 -1.59 -17.09
C ALA A 2 21.77 -2.11 -15.66
N HIS A 3 21.71 -3.44 -15.51
CA HIS A 3 21.69 -4.08 -14.19
C HIS A 3 22.96 -3.66 -13.41
N ARG A 4 22.82 -3.40 -12.09
CA ARG A 4 23.93 -2.98 -11.22
C ARG A 4 25.19 -3.87 -11.32
N ASN A 5 25.01 -5.15 -11.65
CA ASN A 5 26.09 -6.13 -11.80
C ASN A 5 26.41 -6.40 -13.27
N ALA A 6 26.02 -5.56 -14.22
CA ALA A 6 26.43 -5.74 -15.62
C ALA A 6 27.94 -5.51 -15.74
N ARG A 7 28.65 -6.41 -16.41
CA ARG A 7 30.10 -6.26 -16.66
C ARG A 7 30.45 -5.00 -17.46
N LEU A 8 29.55 -4.57 -18.35
CA LEU A 8 29.64 -3.29 -19.06
C LEU A 8 28.39 -2.48 -18.81
N THR A 9 28.56 -1.38 -18.12
CA THR A 9 27.58 -0.28 -18.07
C THR A 9 27.58 0.48 -19.41
N GLU A 10 26.66 1.38 -19.62
CA GLU A 10 26.63 2.25 -20.82
C GLU A 10 27.94 3.03 -20.97
N PHE A 11 28.49 3.54 -19.86
CA PHE A 11 29.81 4.18 -19.83
C PHE A 11 30.93 3.20 -20.19
N GLY A 12 30.92 1.97 -19.69
CA GLY A 12 31.92 0.96 -20.07
C GLY A 12 31.85 0.55 -21.52
N ARG A 13 30.67 0.61 -22.17
CA ARG A 13 30.48 0.37 -23.60
C ARG A 13 31.04 1.52 -24.41
N LEU A 14 30.86 2.76 -23.97
CA LEU A 14 31.42 3.93 -24.58
C LEU A 14 32.95 3.89 -24.53
N LEU A 15 33.52 3.61 -23.38
CA LEU A 15 34.96 3.48 -23.20
C LEU A 15 35.57 2.39 -24.10
N LEU A 16 34.89 1.23 -24.23
CA LEU A 16 35.26 0.16 -25.14
C LEU A 16 35.36 0.63 -26.60
N VAL A 17 34.34 1.34 -27.05
CA VAL A 17 34.25 1.84 -28.41
C VAL A 17 35.29 2.93 -28.66
N GLN A 18 35.45 3.88 -27.75
CA GLN A 18 36.46 4.95 -27.86
C GLN A 18 37.89 4.40 -27.97
N ARG A 19 38.23 3.39 -27.16
CA ARG A 19 39.54 2.73 -27.29
C ARG A 19 39.78 2.18 -28.69
N ILE A 20 38.74 1.65 -29.33
CA ILE A 20 38.85 1.08 -30.68
C ILE A 20 38.86 2.18 -31.76
N THR A 21 37.95 3.18 -31.65
CA THR A 21 37.73 4.15 -32.71
C THR A 21 38.66 5.37 -32.64
N GLU A 22 39.00 5.81 -31.42
CA GLU A 22 39.78 7.04 -31.19
C GLU A 22 41.23 6.71 -30.86
N LEU A 23 41.49 5.65 -30.08
CA LEU A 23 42.85 5.26 -29.68
C LEU A 23 43.45 4.16 -30.55
N GLY A 24 42.72 3.66 -31.55
CA GLY A 24 43.22 2.68 -32.53
C GLY A 24 43.47 1.27 -31.97
N TRP A 25 42.93 0.93 -30.81
CA TRP A 25 43.17 -0.38 -30.19
C TRP A 25 42.50 -1.50 -31.00
N PRO A 26 43.19 -2.66 -31.17
CA PRO A 26 42.55 -3.84 -31.72
C PRO A 26 41.33 -4.23 -30.84
N PRO A 27 40.17 -4.62 -31.43
CA PRO A 27 38.97 -5.01 -30.67
C PRO A 27 39.20 -6.12 -29.66
N ALA A 28 40.12 -7.01 -29.92
CA ALA A 28 40.50 -8.07 -28.98
C ALA A 28 41.15 -7.51 -27.72
N GLN A 29 42.09 -6.61 -27.85
CA GLN A 29 42.83 -5.96 -26.77
C GLN A 29 41.86 -5.10 -25.91
N ALA A 30 40.98 -4.34 -26.56
CA ALA A 30 39.99 -3.49 -25.91
C ALA A 30 38.99 -4.36 -25.08
N ALA A 31 38.60 -5.54 -25.62
CA ALA A 31 37.73 -6.48 -24.94
C ALA A 31 38.38 -7.10 -23.70
N GLU A 32 39.62 -7.53 -23.82
CA GLU A 32 40.42 -8.11 -22.73
C GLU A 32 40.59 -7.13 -21.59
N ALA A 33 40.95 -5.89 -21.87
CA ALA A 33 41.15 -4.82 -20.90
C ALA A 33 39.87 -4.46 -20.11
N LEU A 34 38.69 -4.82 -20.61
CA LEU A 34 37.38 -4.65 -19.93
C LEU A 34 36.75 -5.95 -19.45
N GLY A 35 37.49 -7.06 -19.52
CA GLY A 35 37.04 -8.36 -19.05
C GLY A 35 35.83 -8.92 -19.82
N VAL A 36 35.69 -8.61 -21.12
CA VAL A 36 34.59 -9.08 -21.95
C VAL A 36 35.08 -9.87 -23.16
N SER A 37 34.18 -10.63 -23.78
CA SER A 37 34.53 -11.39 -24.98
C SER A 37 34.75 -10.50 -26.20
N ARG A 38 35.61 -10.92 -27.14
CA ARG A 38 35.85 -10.31 -28.41
C ARG A 38 34.55 -10.10 -29.21
N ALA A 39 33.62 -11.05 -29.17
CA ALA A 39 32.32 -10.93 -29.78
C ALA A 39 31.47 -9.77 -29.17
N THR A 40 31.62 -9.51 -27.87
CA THR A 40 30.98 -8.39 -27.20
C THR A 40 31.53 -7.03 -27.71
N ALA A 41 32.84 -6.95 -27.94
CA ALA A 41 33.47 -5.75 -28.49
C ALA A 41 32.94 -5.45 -29.90
N TYR A 42 32.95 -6.42 -30.79
CA TYR A 42 32.40 -6.25 -32.15
C TYR A 42 30.90 -5.90 -32.14
N LYS A 43 30.10 -6.49 -31.26
CA LYS A 43 28.69 -6.17 -31.10
C LYS A 43 28.47 -4.68 -30.76
N TRP A 44 29.21 -4.16 -29.78
CA TRP A 44 29.06 -2.77 -29.37
C TRP A 44 29.62 -1.79 -30.39
N LEU A 45 30.73 -2.15 -31.03
CA LEU A 45 31.30 -1.38 -32.11
C LEU A 45 30.33 -1.26 -33.33
N ALA A 46 29.72 -2.37 -33.72
CA ALA A 46 28.72 -2.38 -34.78
C ALA A 46 27.50 -1.49 -34.46
N ARG A 47 27.01 -1.59 -33.23
CA ARG A 47 25.87 -0.76 -32.75
C ARG A 47 26.23 0.72 -32.74
N TYR A 48 27.43 1.06 -32.31
CA TYR A 48 27.89 2.44 -32.29
C TYR A 48 28.06 3.00 -33.73
N ARG A 49 28.63 2.22 -34.64
CA ARG A 49 28.74 2.64 -36.04
C ARG A 49 27.38 2.86 -36.70
N GLN A 50 26.37 2.08 -36.33
CA GLN A 50 25.03 2.17 -36.90
C GLN A 50 24.17 3.29 -36.29
N HIS A 51 24.27 3.53 -34.98
CA HIS A 51 23.35 4.39 -34.23
C HIS A 51 24.04 5.45 -33.35
N GLY A 52 25.35 5.61 -33.47
CA GLY A 52 26.11 6.51 -32.59
C GLY A 52 26.05 6.13 -31.13
N PRO A 53 26.22 7.09 -30.21
CA PRO A 53 26.13 6.88 -28.75
C PRO A 53 24.82 6.24 -28.30
N ALA A 54 23.70 6.56 -28.95
CA ALA A 54 22.39 5.97 -28.64
C ALA A 54 22.34 4.44 -28.85
N GLY A 55 23.25 3.89 -29.72
CA GLY A 55 23.38 2.45 -29.94
C GLY A 55 23.93 1.70 -28.74
N LEU A 56 24.54 2.38 -27.76
CA LEU A 56 25.13 1.80 -26.57
C LEU A 56 24.11 1.61 -25.44
N ALA A 57 22.93 2.20 -25.52
CA ALA A 57 21.85 2.02 -24.57
C ALA A 57 21.29 0.58 -24.60
N ASP A 58 20.73 0.17 -23.46
CA ASP A 58 20.06 -1.13 -23.37
C ASP A 58 18.83 -1.18 -24.26
N ARG A 59 18.73 -2.22 -25.06
CA ARG A 59 17.50 -2.52 -25.81
C ARG A 59 16.65 -3.51 -25.02
N SER A 60 15.34 -3.46 -25.22
CA SER A 60 14.42 -4.45 -24.66
C SER A 60 14.84 -5.87 -25.08
N SER A 61 14.97 -6.77 -24.11
CA SER A 61 15.20 -8.20 -24.34
C SER A 61 13.92 -8.94 -24.73
N ARG A 62 12.79 -8.24 -24.80
CA ARG A 62 11.51 -8.85 -25.16
C ARG A 62 11.58 -9.35 -26.61
N PRO A 63 11.20 -10.60 -26.89
CA PRO A 63 11.12 -11.12 -28.25
C PRO A 63 10.16 -10.26 -29.11
N HIS A 64 10.57 -9.98 -30.34
CA HIS A 64 9.72 -9.25 -31.30
C HIS A 64 8.46 -10.05 -31.63
N ARG A 65 8.55 -11.36 -31.62
CA ARG A 65 7.43 -12.27 -31.87
C ARG A 65 7.18 -13.13 -30.63
N CYS A 66 5.97 -13.06 -30.08
CA CYS A 66 5.53 -13.88 -28.95
C CYS A 66 4.33 -14.72 -29.40
N PRO A 67 4.53 -15.95 -29.91
CA PRO A 67 3.44 -16.79 -30.47
C PRO A 67 2.30 -17.05 -29.48
N HIS A 68 2.63 -17.13 -28.18
CA HIS A 68 1.63 -17.36 -27.11
C HIS A 68 1.02 -16.07 -26.54
N ALA A 69 1.32 -14.90 -27.10
CA ALA A 69 0.68 -13.69 -26.67
C ALA A 69 -0.81 -13.66 -27.11
N LEU A 70 -1.67 -13.22 -26.20
CA LEU A 70 -3.08 -13.01 -26.54
C LEU A 70 -3.19 -11.95 -27.63
N SER A 71 -4.07 -12.21 -28.59
CA SER A 71 -4.44 -11.20 -29.60
C SER A 71 -5.11 -9.99 -28.95
N THR A 72 -5.00 -8.84 -29.60
CA THR A 72 -5.68 -7.60 -29.16
C THR A 72 -7.18 -7.82 -28.97
N THR A 73 -7.80 -8.62 -29.83
CA THR A 73 -9.22 -8.97 -29.74
C THR A 73 -9.54 -9.76 -28.47
N GLN A 74 -8.71 -10.74 -28.11
CA GLN A 74 -8.87 -11.52 -26.87
C GLN A 74 -8.68 -10.64 -25.63
N VAL A 75 -7.71 -9.73 -25.64
CA VAL A 75 -7.51 -8.76 -24.55
C VAL A 75 -8.75 -7.87 -24.39
N ARG A 76 -9.26 -7.31 -25.50
CA ARG A 76 -10.50 -6.50 -25.48
C ARG A 76 -11.70 -7.28 -24.95
N ARG A 77 -11.84 -8.55 -25.33
CA ARG A 77 -12.89 -9.47 -24.81
C ARG A 77 -12.84 -9.61 -23.29
N VAL A 78 -11.64 -9.81 -22.73
CA VAL A 78 -11.45 -9.91 -21.27
C VAL A 78 -11.85 -8.62 -20.58
N LEU A 79 -11.40 -7.46 -21.08
CA LEU A 79 -11.71 -6.16 -20.50
C LEU A 79 -13.20 -5.82 -20.58
N ALA A 80 -13.86 -6.09 -21.72
CA ALA A 80 -15.29 -5.89 -21.89
C ALA A 80 -16.09 -6.79 -20.95
N ALA A 81 -15.73 -8.08 -20.85
CA ALA A 81 -16.36 -9.01 -19.91
C ALA A 81 -16.20 -8.57 -18.46
N ARG A 82 -15.04 -8.03 -18.08
CA ARG A 82 -14.78 -7.50 -16.74
C ARG A 82 -15.71 -6.32 -16.41
N ARG A 83 -15.84 -5.37 -17.33
CA ARG A 83 -16.71 -4.19 -17.17
C ARG A 83 -18.18 -4.60 -17.05
N ARG A 84 -18.67 -5.41 -17.99
CA ARG A 84 -20.08 -5.82 -18.05
C ARG A 84 -20.49 -6.74 -16.89
N ARG A 85 -19.71 -7.80 -16.62
CA ARG A 85 -20.07 -8.85 -15.65
C ARG A 85 -19.61 -8.57 -14.24
N ARG A 86 -18.60 -7.69 -14.03
CA ARG A 86 -18.02 -7.34 -12.73
C ARG A 86 -17.63 -8.57 -11.88
N GLN A 87 -17.12 -9.60 -12.52
CA GLN A 87 -16.72 -10.87 -11.89
C GLN A 87 -15.22 -10.98 -11.79
N GLY A 88 -14.73 -11.79 -10.84
CA GLY A 88 -13.31 -12.10 -10.67
C GLY A 88 -12.74 -12.93 -11.82
N PRO A 89 -11.38 -13.01 -11.92
CA PRO A 89 -10.72 -13.73 -13.03
C PRO A 89 -11.14 -15.19 -13.14
N HIS A 90 -11.43 -15.85 -12.03
CA HIS A 90 -11.85 -17.26 -12.02
C HIS A 90 -13.17 -17.45 -12.78
N ARG A 91 -14.22 -16.69 -12.43
CA ARG A 91 -15.52 -16.76 -13.12
C ARG A 91 -15.45 -16.28 -14.56
N LEU A 92 -14.66 -15.22 -14.82
CA LEU A 92 -14.46 -14.75 -16.19
C LEU A 92 -13.73 -15.79 -17.05
N GLY A 93 -12.81 -16.57 -16.46
CA GLY A 93 -12.13 -17.66 -17.14
C GLY A 93 -13.11 -18.69 -17.71
N TYR A 94 -14.11 -19.10 -16.94
CA TYR A 94 -15.15 -20.00 -17.41
C TYR A 94 -15.99 -19.39 -18.56
N HIS A 95 -16.40 -18.14 -18.44
CA HIS A 95 -17.19 -17.48 -19.49
C HIS A 95 -16.43 -17.23 -20.79
N LEU A 96 -15.13 -17.11 -20.72
CA LEU A 96 -14.27 -16.79 -21.86
C LEU A 96 -13.53 -18.01 -22.42
N ALA A 97 -13.70 -19.18 -21.78
CA ALA A 97 -12.90 -20.38 -22.03
C ALA A 97 -11.39 -20.10 -22.00
N MET A 98 -10.95 -19.36 -20.96
CA MET A 98 -9.56 -18.96 -20.77
C MET A 98 -9.05 -19.35 -19.38
N PRO A 99 -7.76 -19.74 -19.23
CA PRO A 99 -7.18 -19.93 -17.92
C PRO A 99 -7.30 -18.69 -17.03
N ARG A 100 -7.65 -18.90 -15.75
CA ARG A 100 -7.80 -17.80 -14.78
C ARG A 100 -6.55 -16.93 -14.64
N SER A 101 -5.35 -17.53 -14.76
CA SER A 101 -4.06 -16.84 -14.71
C SER A 101 -3.90 -15.89 -15.90
N THR A 102 -4.31 -16.30 -17.09
CA THR A 102 -4.30 -15.49 -18.31
C THR A 102 -5.25 -14.29 -18.16
N VAL A 103 -6.48 -14.53 -17.72
CA VAL A 103 -7.45 -13.45 -17.45
C VAL A 103 -6.93 -12.50 -16.38
N TYR A 104 -6.36 -13.02 -15.28
CA TYR A 104 -5.76 -12.19 -14.23
C TYR A 104 -4.60 -11.37 -14.75
N GLY A 105 -3.70 -11.95 -15.55
CA GLY A 105 -2.57 -11.25 -16.16
C GLY A 105 -3.00 -10.08 -17.03
N VAL A 106 -4.07 -10.26 -17.84
CA VAL A 106 -4.66 -9.16 -18.62
C VAL A 106 -5.21 -8.07 -17.71
N LEU A 107 -6.05 -8.45 -16.74
CA LEU A 107 -6.67 -7.49 -15.82
C LEU A 107 -5.62 -6.72 -14.98
N ARG A 108 -4.52 -7.38 -14.58
CA ARG A 108 -3.42 -6.74 -13.85
C ARG A 108 -2.72 -5.69 -14.70
N ARG A 109 -2.35 -6.01 -15.94
CA ARG A 109 -1.67 -5.08 -16.86
C ARG A 109 -2.52 -3.83 -17.16
N HIS A 110 -3.85 -3.97 -17.14
CA HIS A 110 -4.78 -2.87 -17.39
C HIS A 110 -5.35 -2.23 -16.10
N GLY A 111 -4.75 -2.49 -14.92
CA GLY A 111 -5.18 -1.88 -13.66
C GLY A 111 -6.56 -2.32 -13.14
N MET A 112 -7.16 -3.37 -13.73
CA MET A 112 -8.53 -3.84 -13.45
C MET A 112 -8.60 -5.10 -12.58
N SER A 113 -7.52 -5.46 -11.89
CA SER A 113 -7.46 -6.69 -11.08
C SER A 113 -8.43 -6.69 -9.90
N ARG A 114 -8.75 -5.52 -9.33
CA ARG A 114 -9.67 -5.38 -8.18
C ARG A 114 -10.96 -4.66 -8.57
N LEU A 115 -12.12 -5.26 -8.25
CA LEU A 115 -13.43 -4.65 -8.48
C LEU A 115 -13.74 -3.46 -7.59
N SER A 116 -13.19 -3.44 -6.38
CA SER A 116 -13.38 -2.35 -5.42
C SER A 116 -12.82 -1.00 -5.87
N HIS A 117 -11.92 -1.02 -6.86
CA HIS A 117 -11.32 0.19 -7.40
C HIS A 117 -12.06 0.74 -8.63
N THR A 118 -13.18 0.14 -9.00
CA THR A 118 -13.91 0.52 -10.21
C THR A 118 -15.20 1.21 -9.82
N ASP A 119 -15.42 2.44 -10.28
CA ASP A 119 -16.71 3.10 -10.15
C ASP A 119 -17.81 2.26 -10.79
N ARG A 120 -18.96 2.15 -10.12
CA ARG A 120 -20.05 1.27 -10.58
C ARG A 120 -20.73 1.81 -11.83
N ALA A 121 -20.86 3.10 -11.95
CA ALA A 121 -21.56 3.74 -13.05
C ALA A 121 -20.68 3.86 -14.30
N SER A 122 -19.49 4.42 -14.17
CA SER A 122 -18.60 4.71 -15.30
C SER A 122 -17.65 3.58 -15.68
N GLY A 123 -17.43 2.60 -14.79
CA GLY A 123 -16.40 1.57 -14.96
C GLY A 123 -14.97 2.08 -14.85
N VAL A 124 -14.78 3.34 -14.51
CA VAL A 124 -13.48 3.97 -14.35
C VAL A 124 -12.81 3.48 -13.07
N VAL A 125 -11.50 3.24 -13.14
CA VAL A 125 -10.71 2.89 -11.94
C VAL A 125 -10.51 4.14 -11.11
N VAL A 126 -11.20 4.22 -9.97
CA VAL A 126 -11.08 5.33 -9.02
C VAL A 126 -10.19 4.87 -7.87
N ARG A 127 -8.99 5.40 -7.79
CA ARG A 127 -8.15 5.36 -6.59
C ARG A 127 -8.34 6.67 -5.83
N TYR A 128 -9.09 6.62 -4.75
CA TYR A 128 -9.20 7.75 -3.86
C TYR A 128 -7.98 7.80 -2.93
N GLN A 129 -7.15 8.80 -3.10
CA GLN A 129 -6.01 9.10 -2.24
C GLN A 129 -5.79 10.61 -2.25
N ARG A 130 -5.56 11.18 -1.07
CA ARG A 130 -5.21 12.59 -0.93
C ARG A 130 -3.76 12.83 -1.38
N GLU A 131 -3.48 14.08 -1.75
CA GLU A 131 -2.15 14.44 -2.26
C GLU A 131 -1.16 14.67 -1.13
N ARG A 132 -1.60 15.30 -0.04
CA ARG A 132 -0.76 15.65 1.10
C ARG A 132 -1.22 14.98 2.40
N PRO A 133 -0.26 14.63 3.30
CA PRO A 133 -0.60 14.24 4.67
C PRO A 133 -1.39 15.33 5.38
N GLY A 134 -2.34 14.93 6.24
CA GLY A 134 -3.19 15.83 7.00
C GLY A 134 -4.42 16.35 6.27
N GLU A 135 -4.49 16.29 4.93
CA GLU A 135 -5.71 16.70 4.19
C GLU A 135 -6.94 15.92 4.64
N LEU A 136 -6.77 14.67 4.99
CA LEU A 136 -7.84 13.81 5.49
C LEU A 136 -7.28 12.73 6.41
N VAL A 137 -7.75 12.69 7.62
CA VAL A 137 -7.48 11.62 8.59
C VAL A 137 -8.78 10.85 8.83
N HIS A 138 -8.70 9.52 8.74
CA HIS A 138 -9.81 8.62 8.99
C HIS A 138 -9.82 8.21 10.45
N ILE A 139 -10.93 8.39 11.15
CA ILE A 139 -11.10 7.95 12.54
C ILE A 139 -12.15 6.84 12.63
N ASP A 140 -11.86 5.83 13.43
CA ASP A 140 -12.76 4.72 13.72
C ASP A 140 -12.46 4.14 15.11
N VAL A 141 -13.46 3.50 15.70
CA VAL A 141 -13.33 2.75 16.97
C VAL A 141 -13.54 1.28 16.70
N LYS A 142 -12.57 0.47 17.10
CA LYS A 142 -12.66 -0.99 17.02
C LYS A 142 -12.84 -1.60 18.40
N LYS A 143 -14.00 -2.19 18.64
CA LYS A 143 -14.32 -2.93 19.86
C LYS A 143 -13.69 -4.32 19.84
N LEU A 144 -12.93 -4.67 20.86
CA LEU A 144 -12.26 -5.95 21.03
C LEU A 144 -12.66 -6.56 22.37
N GLY A 145 -13.14 -7.81 22.36
CA GLY A 145 -13.35 -8.57 23.59
C GLY A 145 -12.04 -8.69 24.38
N ARG A 146 -12.10 -8.48 25.69
CA ARG A 146 -10.96 -8.71 26.58
C ARG A 146 -10.65 -10.20 26.67
N ILE A 147 -9.42 -10.51 27.02
CA ILE A 147 -8.93 -11.87 27.20
C ILE A 147 -8.88 -12.15 28.69
N PRO A 148 -9.56 -13.22 29.19
CA PRO A 148 -9.45 -13.61 30.58
C PRO A 148 -8.06 -14.08 30.95
N ASP A 149 -7.71 -14.02 32.24
CA ASP A 149 -6.48 -14.58 32.74
C ASP A 149 -6.44 -16.10 32.51
N GLY A 150 -5.27 -16.58 32.06
CA GLY A 150 -5.09 -17.95 31.60
C GLY A 150 -5.51 -18.17 30.14
N GLY A 151 -6.01 -17.13 29.44
CA GLY A 151 -6.39 -17.20 28.03
C GLY A 151 -7.89 -17.41 27.79
N GLY A 152 -8.36 -17.02 26.61
CA GLY A 152 -9.75 -17.16 26.18
C GLY A 152 -10.01 -18.42 25.35
N HIS A 153 -11.12 -18.42 24.59
CA HIS A 153 -11.55 -19.54 23.76
C HIS A 153 -10.50 -20.03 22.74
N ARG A 154 -9.54 -19.20 22.37
CA ARG A 154 -8.45 -19.57 21.45
C ARG A 154 -7.39 -20.46 22.12
N VAL A 155 -7.23 -20.35 23.45
CA VAL A 155 -6.33 -21.19 24.26
C VAL A 155 -7.03 -22.47 24.67
N HIS A 156 -8.28 -22.36 25.12
CA HIS A 156 -9.02 -23.47 25.76
C HIS A 156 -10.10 -24.13 24.90
N GLY A 157 -10.27 -23.67 23.64
CA GLY A 157 -11.35 -24.14 22.78
C GLY A 157 -12.71 -23.52 23.10
N ARG A 158 -13.69 -23.66 22.19
CA ARG A 158 -15.04 -23.09 22.35
C ARG A 158 -15.91 -23.82 23.35
N ALA A 159 -15.67 -25.09 23.62
CA ALA A 159 -16.42 -25.90 24.57
C ALA A 159 -16.31 -25.34 26.01
N ASN A 160 -15.21 -24.69 26.35
CA ASN A 160 -14.97 -24.01 27.62
C ASN A 160 -15.36 -22.51 27.60
N GLY A 161 -16.26 -22.10 26.72
CA GLY A 161 -16.61 -20.72 26.41
C GLY A 161 -17.30 -19.89 27.52
N ALA A 162 -17.44 -20.44 28.73
CA ALA A 162 -17.88 -19.66 29.90
C ALA A 162 -16.78 -18.69 30.40
N ARG A 163 -15.52 -18.98 30.14
CA ARG A 163 -14.39 -18.11 30.49
C ARG A 163 -14.36 -16.88 29.58
N GLY A 164 -14.79 -15.74 30.04
CA GLY A 164 -14.80 -14.49 29.30
C GLY A 164 -16.17 -13.81 29.26
N ARG A 165 -17.23 -14.44 29.74
CA ARG A 165 -18.52 -13.77 29.96
C ARG A 165 -18.35 -12.69 31.04
N GLY A 166 -18.70 -11.42 30.70
CA GLY A 166 -18.65 -10.32 31.67
C GLY A 166 -17.33 -9.58 31.78
N ILE A 167 -16.23 -10.03 31.13
CA ILE A 167 -14.92 -9.35 31.20
C ILE A 167 -14.91 -8.00 30.44
N GLY A 168 -15.86 -7.79 29.55
CA GLY A 168 -16.03 -6.53 28.82
C GLY A 168 -15.15 -6.42 27.58
N TYR A 169 -14.93 -5.18 27.18
CA TYR A 169 -14.28 -4.85 25.92
C TYR A 169 -13.21 -3.79 26.11
N ASP A 170 -12.20 -3.84 25.24
CA ASP A 170 -11.30 -2.72 24.94
C ASP A 170 -11.80 -1.97 23.73
N TYR A 171 -11.62 -0.66 23.71
CA TYR A 171 -12.01 0.19 22.60
C TYR A 171 -10.75 0.80 21.99
N LEU A 172 -10.41 0.34 20.79
CA LEU A 172 -9.29 0.89 20.05
C LEU A 172 -9.76 2.08 19.20
N HIS A 173 -9.39 3.25 19.61
CA HIS A 173 -9.54 4.46 18.81
C HIS A 173 -8.35 4.58 17.88
N SER A 174 -8.59 4.77 16.59
CA SER A 174 -7.56 4.83 15.57
C SER A 174 -7.77 6.00 14.63
N ALA A 175 -6.73 6.78 14.40
CA ALA A 175 -6.66 7.86 13.42
C ALA A 175 -5.60 7.50 12.37
N VAL A 176 -5.99 7.43 11.10
CA VAL A 176 -5.12 7.00 9.99
C VAL A 176 -5.12 8.05 8.90
N ASP A 177 -3.95 8.59 8.60
CA ASP A 177 -3.80 9.55 7.52
C ASP A 177 -4.06 8.92 6.13
N ASP A 178 -4.81 9.63 5.29
CA ASP A 178 -5.20 9.13 3.97
C ASP A 178 -4.01 9.00 3.01
N ARG A 179 -3.02 9.87 3.07
CA ARG A 179 -1.86 9.87 2.17
C ARG A 179 -0.76 8.93 2.64
N SER A 180 -0.24 9.16 3.84
CA SER A 180 0.92 8.45 4.37
C SER A 180 0.60 7.08 4.97
N ARG A 181 -0.66 6.84 5.37
CA ARG A 181 -1.09 5.68 6.18
C ARG A 181 -0.53 5.66 7.59
N VAL A 182 0.12 6.72 8.04
CA VAL A 182 0.53 6.84 9.45
C VAL A 182 -0.69 6.69 10.34
N ALA A 183 -0.56 5.88 11.36
CA ALA A 183 -1.62 5.59 12.31
C ALA A 183 -1.23 6.06 13.72
N PHE A 184 -2.11 6.83 14.33
CA PHE A 184 -2.16 7.04 15.77
C PHE A 184 -3.29 6.21 16.34
N SER A 185 -3.03 5.41 17.36
CA SER A 185 -4.07 4.54 17.92
C SER A 185 -3.84 4.29 19.40
N GLN A 186 -4.95 4.24 20.16
CA GLN A 186 -4.94 4.05 21.61
C GLN A 186 -6.02 3.07 22.02
N ILE A 187 -5.75 2.32 23.10
CA ILE A 187 -6.72 1.48 23.79
C ILE A 187 -7.35 2.35 24.88
N LEU A 188 -8.64 2.63 24.75
CA LEU A 188 -9.38 3.51 25.66
C LEU A 188 -10.53 2.74 26.34
N PRO A 189 -11.09 3.25 27.44
CA PRO A 189 -12.06 2.53 28.25
C PRO A 189 -13.43 2.39 27.59
N ASP A 190 -13.79 3.31 26.71
CA ASP A 190 -15.11 3.35 26.07
C ASP A 190 -15.08 4.08 24.70
N GLU A 191 -16.24 4.13 24.04
CA GLU A 191 -16.48 4.85 22.80
C GLU A 191 -17.35 6.11 22.99
N LYS A 192 -17.38 6.69 24.21
CA LYS A 192 -18.18 7.86 24.52
C LYS A 192 -17.64 9.11 23.83
N ALA A 193 -18.51 10.11 23.69
CA ALA A 193 -18.18 11.37 23.04
C ALA A 193 -17.01 12.11 23.72
N THR A 194 -16.93 12.09 25.04
CA THR A 194 -15.84 12.67 25.83
C THR A 194 -14.50 12.00 25.53
N THR A 195 -14.49 10.69 25.46
CA THR A 195 -13.31 9.89 25.11
C THR A 195 -12.89 10.13 23.66
N ALA A 196 -13.87 10.19 22.74
CA ALA A 196 -13.59 10.50 21.32
C ALA A 196 -13.05 11.91 21.10
N ALA A 197 -13.57 12.91 21.85
CA ALA A 197 -13.08 14.28 21.77
C ALA A 197 -11.65 14.42 22.29
N ARG A 198 -11.32 13.77 23.42
CA ARG A 198 -9.95 13.72 23.93
C ARG A 198 -9.01 13.04 22.93
N PHE A 199 -9.40 11.88 22.39
CA PHE A 199 -8.63 11.18 21.39
C PHE A 199 -8.35 12.04 20.14
N LEU A 200 -9.31 12.86 19.71
CA LEU A 200 -9.13 13.78 18.57
C LEU A 200 -8.03 14.81 18.86
N ILE A 201 -7.99 15.38 20.07
CA ILE A 201 -6.94 16.34 20.49
C ILE A 201 -5.58 15.66 20.49
N GLU A 202 -5.47 14.47 21.10
CA GLU A 202 -4.22 13.73 21.19
C GLU A 202 -3.73 13.27 19.80
N ALA A 203 -4.65 12.86 18.90
CA ALA A 203 -4.30 12.56 17.52
C ALA A 203 -3.80 13.81 16.77
N ALA A 204 -4.44 14.97 16.96
CA ALA A 204 -3.99 16.22 16.34
C ALA A 204 -2.59 16.62 16.85
N GLY A 205 -2.31 16.47 18.15
CA GLY A 205 -0.99 16.67 18.75
C GLY A 205 0.07 15.76 18.15
N PHE A 206 -0.22 14.46 18.06
CA PHE A 206 0.68 13.49 17.45
C PHE A 206 1.06 13.85 16.00
N PHE A 207 0.08 14.22 15.18
CA PHE A 207 0.36 14.62 13.80
C PHE A 207 1.13 15.95 13.73
N ALA A 208 0.84 16.90 14.63
CA ALA A 208 1.55 18.18 14.71
C ALA A 208 3.04 18.00 15.11
N GLU A 209 3.36 17.09 16.03
CA GLU A 209 4.73 16.72 16.38
C GLU A 209 5.53 16.20 15.18
N HIS A 210 4.84 15.65 14.18
CA HIS A 210 5.44 15.18 12.93
C HIS A 210 5.33 16.20 11.78
N GLY A 211 5.03 17.48 12.08
CA GLY A 211 4.94 18.56 11.10
C GLY A 211 3.68 18.52 10.22
N VAL A 212 2.65 17.79 10.64
CA VAL A 212 1.41 17.61 9.87
C VAL A 212 0.22 18.22 10.60
N ARG A 213 -0.41 19.23 9.99
CA ARG A 213 -1.68 19.78 10.46
C ARG A 213 -2.84 19.00 9.86
N ILE A 214 -3.75 18.51 10.69
CA ILE A 214 -4.98 17.86 10.23
C ILE A 214 -5.98 18.91 9.76
N GLU A 215 -6.36 18.89 8.49
CA GLU A 215 -7.37 19.78 7.92
C GLU A 215 -8.78 19.21 8.08
N ARG A 216 -8.93 17.91 7.88
CA ARG A 216 -10.22 17.21 7.84
C ARG A 216 -10.16 15.86 8.51
N VAL A 217 -11.19 15.53 9.24
CA VAL A 217 -11.39 14.21 9.82
C VAL A 217 -12.63 13.56 9.21
N LEU A 218 -12.51 12.32 8.79
CA LEU A 218 -13.61 11.48 8.32
C LEU A 218 -13.93 10.43 9.37
N THR A 219 -15.17 10.42 9.84
CA THR A 219 -15.71 9.41 10.77
C THR A 219 -16.80 8.59 10.10
N ASP A 220 -17.15 7.48 10.70
CA ASP A 220 -18.41 6.79 10.43
C ASP A 220 -19.61 7.60 11.00
N ASN A 221 -20.80 6.99 10.96
CA ASN A 221 -22.02 7.61 11.46
C ASN A 221 -22.35 7.22 12.92
N ALA A 222 -21.36 6.80 13.72
CA ALA A 222 -21.58 6.50 15.13
C ALA A 222 -22.07 7.72 15.90
N LYS A 223 -22.95 7.50 16.91
CA LYS A 223 -23.57 8.58 17.68
C LYS A 223 -22.56 9.49 18.37
N ALA A 224 -21.45 8.93 18.84
CA ALA A 224 -20.37 9.70 19.47
C ALA A 224 -19.79 10.80 18.57
N TYR A 225 -19.83 10.62 17.25
CA TYR A 225 -19.34 11.59 16.28
C TYR A 225 -20.45 12.47 15.69
N THR A 226 -21.68 11.91 15.57
CA THR A 226 -22.76 12.57 14.82
C THR A 226 -23.70 13.40 15.68
N GLN A 227 -23.86 13.01 16.94
CA GLN A 227 -24.81 13.64 17.88
C GLN A 227 -24.11 14.39 19.02
N SER A 228 -22.78 14.38 19.06
CA SER A 228 -22.02 15.03 20.14
C SER A 228 -21.67 16.47 19.77
N VAL A 229 -22.24 17.41 20.52
CA VAL A 229 -21.87 18.83 20.50
C VAL A 229 -20.40 18.97 20.89
N LEU A 230 -19.97 18.29 21.98
CA LEU A 230 -18.60 18.32 22.49
C LEU A 230 -17.57 17.91 21.43
N PHE A 231 -17.81 16.83 20.67
CA PHE A 231 -16.89 16.39 19.63
C PHE A 231 -16.80 17.43 18.50
N THR A 232 -17.94 18.02 18.11
CA THR A 232 -18.01 19.02 17.06
C THR A 232 -17.30 20.31 17.47
N GLU A 233 -17.54 20.80 18.68
CA GLU A 233 -16.89 22.00 19.23
C GLU A 233 -15.38 21.78 19.42
N THR A 234 -14.98 20.60 19.89
CA THR A 234 -13.56 20.24 19.99
C THR A 234 -12.87 20.30 18.63
N ALA A 235 -13.47 19.72 17.59
CA ALA A 235 -12.92 19.77 16.25
C ALA A 235 -12.83 21.22 15.71
N ALA A 236 -13.86 22.03 15.91
CA ALA A 236 -13.88 23.44 15.51
C ALA A 236 -12.79 24.24 16.22
N ARG A 237 -12.62 24.06 17.54
CA ARG A 237 -11.61 24.75 18.35
C ARG A 237 -10.17 24.47 17.89
N ILE A 238 -9.87 23.27 17.43
CA ILE A 238 -8.56 22.91 16.89
C ILE A 238 -8.46 23.07 15.37
N GLY A 239 -9.47 23.70 14.73
CA GLY A 239 -9.47 24.05 13.31
C GLY A 239 -9.65 22.86 12.37
N ILE A 240 -10.24 21.75 12.82
CA ILE A 240 -10.48 20.54 12.02
C ILE A 240 -11.90 20.51 11.47
N ARG A 241 -12.04 20.33 10.17
CA ARG A 241 -13.34 20.14 9.50
C ARG A 241 -13.79 18.69 9.57
N LEU A 242 -14.96 18.44 10.13
CA LEU A 242 -15.55 17.10 10.21
C LEU A 242 -16.21 16.71 8.88
N LYS A 243 -15.99 15.49 8.46
CA LYS A 243 -16.68 14.81 7.36
C LYS A 243 -17.25 13.50 7.86
N ARG A 244 -18.36 13.07 7.25
CA ARG A 244 -19.03 11.81 7.57
C ARG A 244 -19.06 10.93 6.35
N THR A 245 -19.03 9.60 6.56
CA THR A 245 -19.27 8.64 5.49
C THR A 245 -20.70 8.81 4.96
N ARG A 246 -20.86 8.74 3.63
CA ARG A 246 -22.19 8.72 3.03
C ARG A 246 -22.92 7.46 3.45
N ARG A 247 -24.22 7.57 3.73
CA ARG A 247 -25.07 6.39 4.00
C ARG A 247 -24.90 5.36 2.89
N TYR A 248 -24.82 4.08 3.23
CA TYR A 248 -24.62 2.96 2.30
C TYR A 248 -23.32 2.97 1.48
N ARG A 249 -22.34 3.80 1.85
CA ARG A 249 -21.01 3.83 1.22
C ARG A 249 -19.87 3.70 2.25
N PRO A 250 -19.79 2.58 3.00
CA PRO A 250 -18.77 2.37 4.03
C PRO A 250 -17.35 2.40 3.47
N GLN A 251 -17.17 2.09 2.19
CA GLN A 251 -15.86 2.13 1.54
C GLN A 251 -15.17 3.50 1.58
N THR A 252 -15.86 4.58 1.92
CA THR A 252 -15.24 5.89 2.11
C THR A 252 -14.34 5.93 3.33
N ASN A 253 -14.59 5.11 4.37
CA ASN A 253 -13.70 4.94 5.54
C ASN A 253 -12.71 3.77 5.41
N GLY A 254 -12.52 3.27 4.19
CA GLY A 254 -11.75 2.06 3.90
C GLY A 254 -10.28 2.07 4.32
N LYS A 255 -9.68 3.25 4.62
CA LYS A 255 -8.29 3.34 5.08
C LYS A 255 -8.15 2.83 6.52
N VAL A 256 -8.96 3.35 7.43
CA VAL A 256 -8.96 2.89 8.82
C VAL A 256 -9.55 1.50 8.96
N GLU A 257 -10.56 1.12 8.15
CA GLU A 257 -11.04 -0.26 8.11
C GLU A 257 -9.93 -1.24 7.70
N ARG A 258 -9.11 -0.87 6.72
CA ARG A 258 -7.95 -1.67 6.31
C ARG A 258 -6.89 -1.73 7.38
N PHE A 259 -6.64 -0.62 8.08
CA PHE A 259 -5.76 -0.58 9.25
C PHE A 259 -6.27 -1.55 10.32
N ASN A 260 -7.55 -1.46 10.68
CA ASN A 260 -8.18 -2.35 11.67
C ASN A 260 -8.06 -3.84 11.29
N LYS A 261 -8.23 -4.20 10.01
CA LYS A 261 -7.99 -5.58 9.54
C LYS A 261 -6.54 -6.02 9.73
N THR A 262 -5.59 -5.13 9.46
CA THR A 262 -4.16 -5.41 9.65
C THR A 262 -3.83 -5.55 11.14
N LEU A 263 -4.34 -4.65 11.96
CA LEU A 263 -4.22 -4.66 13.41
C LEU A 263 -4.75 -5.97 14.03
N LEU A 264 -5.92 -6.41 13.59
CA LEU A 264 -6.49 -7.67 14.05
C LEU A 264 -5.62 -8.87 13.67
N ALA A 265 -5.12 -8.91 12.43
CA ALA A 265 -4.34 -10.03 11.93
C ALA A 265 -2.91 -10.06 12.48
N GLU A 266 -2.27 -8.91 12.61
CA GLU A 266 -0.84 -8.81 12.90
C GLU A 266 -0.53 -8.48 14.37
N TRP A 267 -1.55 -8.10 15.18
CA TRP A 267 -1.40 -7.86 16.61
C TRP A 267 -2.46 -8.59 17.41
N ALA A 268 -3.75 -8.20 17.35
CA ALA A 268 -4.76 -8.64 18.32
C ALA A 268 -4.97 -10.16 18.32
N TYR A 269 -4.76 -10.80 17.17
CA TYR A 269 -4.93 -12.24 16.97
C TYR A 269 -3.71 -12.92 16.31
N ALA A 270 -2.56 -12.25 16.30
CA ALA A 270 -1.35 -12.77 15.69
C ALA A 270 -0.79 -14.01 16.39
N ARG A 271 -1.04 -14.11 17.70
CA ARG A 271 -0.64 -15.24 18.55
C ARG A 271 -1.69 -15.51 19.64
N LEU A 272 -1.50 -16.58 20.37
CA LEU A 272 -2.26 -16.84 21.60
C LEU A 272 -1.73 -15.93 22.71
N TYR A 273 -2.63 -15.16 23.31
CA TYR A 273 -2.36 -14.35 24.50
C TYR A 273 -3.03 -15.00 25.70
N HIS A 274 -2.31 -15.06 26.82
CA HIS A 274 -2.78 -15.65 28.06
C HIS A 274 -3.50 -14.64 28.98
N SER A 275 -3.39 -13.35 28.70
CA SER A 275 -4.14 -12.30 29.39
C SER A 275 -4.36 -11.10 28.49
N ASN A 276 -5.31 -10.24 28.90
CA ASN A 276 -5.55 -8.98 28.21
C ASN A 276 -4.37 -8.03 28.33
N ASP A 277 -3.72 -8.00 29.49
CA ASP A 277 -2.54 -7.15 29.73
C ASP A 277 -1.35 -7.53 28.84
N GLU A 278 -1.15 -8.83 28.63
CA GLU A 278 -0.13 -9.29 27.68
C GLU A 278 -0.38 -8.75 26.26
N ARG A 279 -1.63 -8.83 25.81
CA ARG A 279 -2.04 -8.27 24.51
C ARG A 279 -1.84 -6.76 24.46
N CYS A 280 -2.28 -6.03 25.48
CA CYS A 280 -2.17 -4.57 25.55
C CYS A 280 -0.70 -4.11 25.58
N ARG A 281 0.17 -4.76 26.34
CA ARG A 281 1.62 -4.47 26.35
C ARG A 281 2.29 -4.64 24.99
N ALA A 282 1.83 -5.60 24.19
CA ALA A 282 2.35 -5.82 22.84
C ALA A 282 1.91 -4.74 21.83
N PHE A 283 0.89 -3.94 22.14
CA PHE A 283 0.28 -2.99 21.22
C PHE A 283 1.23 -1.87 20.79
N ALA A 284 1.87 -1.20 21.72
CA ALA A 284 2.75 -0.07 21.45
C ALA A 284 3.93 -0.46 20.53
N ARG A 285 4.51 -1.66 20.78
CA ARG A 285 5.58 -2.21 19.94
C ARG A 285 5.09 -2.49 18.52
N TRP A 286 3.89 -3.08 18.37
CA TRP A 286 3.30 -3.37 17.08
C TRP A 286 2.96 -2.08 16.31
N LEU A 287 2.38 -1.06 16.95
CA LEU A 287 2.05 0.21 16.30
C LEU A 287 3.30 0.94 15.80
N ARG A 288 4.38 0.90 16.60
CA ARG A 288 5.69 1.40 16.15
C ARG A 288 6.22 0.64 14.94
N PHE A 289 6.13 -0.69 14.94
CA PHE A 289 6.49 -1.51 13.79
C PHE A 289 5.63 -1.15 12.56
N TYR A 290 4.33 -1.00 12.72
CA TYR A 290 3.42 -0.61 11.64
C TYR A 290 3.82 0.71 10.98
N ASN A 291 4.12 1.73 11.76
CA ASN A 291 4.46 3.06 11.26
C ASN A 291 5.87 3.14 10.66
N HIS A 292 6.86 2.49 11.26
CA HIS A 292 8.28 2.74 10.95
C HIS A 292 8.96 1.60 10.17
N ARG A 293 8.44 0.38 10.22
CA ARG A 293 9.14 -0.80 9.65
C ARG A 293 8.31 -1.62 8.68
N ARG A 294 6.98 -1.57 8.80
CA ARG A 294 6.11 -2.37 7.96
C ARG A 294 6.04 -1.81 6.54
N PRO A 295 6.45 -2.57 5.49
CA PRO A 295 6.29 -2.11 4.11
C PRO A 295 4.83 -2.19 3.68
N HIS A 296 4.36 -1.19 2.95
CA HIS A 296 2.98 -1.11 2.46
C HIS A 296 2.92 -1.19 0.94
N THR A 297 2.18 -2.15 0.40
CA THR A 297 1.99 -2.29 -1.06
C THR A 297 1.30 -1.10 -1.72
N SER A 298 0.48 -0.35 -0.97
CA SER A 298 -0.16 0.87 -1.46
C SER A 298 0.75 2.10 -1.44
N LEU A 299 1.92 1.98 -0.84
CA LEU A 299 2.98 2.99 -0.75
C LEU A 299 4.26 2.51 -1.46
N ASP A 300 4.10 1.62 -2.44
CA ASP A 300 5.19 1.06 -3.24
C ASP A 300 6.33 0.44 -2.42
N GLY A 301 5.97 -0.14 -1.27
CA GLY A 301 6.88 -0.80 -0.35
C GLY A 301 7.49 0.12 0.72
N LEU A 302 7.20 1.40 0.69
CA LEU A 302 7.63 2.33 1.74
C LEU A 302 6.84 2.12 3.03
N THR A 303 7.42 2.55 4.14
CA THR A 303 6.73 2.59 5.43
C THR A 303 5.87 3.85 5.54
N PRO A 304 4.79 3.85 6.35
CA PRO A 304 3.96 5.02 6.56
C PRO A 304 4.76 6.27 6.96
N MET A 305 5.69 6.11 7.91
CA MET A 305 6.49 7.23 8.41
C MET A 305 7.48 7.75 7.36
N ALA A 306 8.07 6.88 6.53
CA ALA A 306 8.94 7.31 5.43
C ALA A 306 8.18 8.18 4.40
N VAL A 307 6.94 7.81 4.08
CA VAL A 307 6.09 8.61 3.19
C VAL A 307 5.73 9.95 3.81
N LEU A 308 5.44 9.99 5.12
CA LEU A 308 5.11 11.22 5.82
C LEU A 308 6.29 12.18 5.82
N VAL A 309 7.47 11.74 6.20
CA VAL A 309 8.71 12.54 6.24
C VAL A 309 9.08 13.06 4.85
N ASN A 310 9.02 12.22 3.82
CA ASN A 310 9.32 12.62 2.44
C ASN A 310 8.38 13.72 1.95
N ASN A 311 7.09 13.68 2.31
CA ASN A 311 6.13 14.71 1.93
C ASN A 311 6.31 16.02 2.72
N VAL A 312 6.65 15.95 4.01
CA VAL A 312 6.89 17.15 4.85
C VAL A 312 8.17 17.89 4.41
N HIS A 313 9.20 17.18 3.98
CA HIS A 313 10.45 17.76 3.51
C HIS A 313 10.50 18.08 2.01
N GLY A 314 9.37 18.01 1.30
CA GLY A 314 9.28 18.38 -0.12
C GLY A 314 10.03 17.46 -1.09
N LYS A 315 10.48 16.29 -0.64
CA LYS A 315 11.11 15.28 -1.51
C LYS A 315 10.01 14.49 -2.23
N HIS A 316 9.49 15.04 -3.31
CA HIS A 316 8.61 14.31 -4.22
C HIS A 316 9.46 13.32 -5.02
N THR A 317 9.34 12.04 -4.75
CA THR A 317 9.82 10.95 -5.62
C THR A 317 8.69 10.45 -6.49
#